data_b0f9197318ddf494f697b361d07e3262
#
_entry.id   b0f9197318ddf494f697b361d07e3262
#
_cell.length_a   1.000
_cell.length_b   1.000
_cell.length_c   1.000
_cell.angle_alpha   90.00
_cell.angle_beta   90.00
_cell.angle_gamma   90.00
#
_symmetry.space_group_name_H-M   'P 1'
#
loop_
_entity.id
_entity.type
_entity.pdbx_description
1 polymer ?
#
loop_
_entity_poly.entity_id
_entity_poly.type
_entity_poly.pdbx_seq_one_letter_code
_entity_poly.pdbx_strand_id
1 'polypeptide(L)'
;MCIRDSLPTLLPFSIISNLLIASGYVQYLIRPLAPILCRIYPVSENGAFVLLSGFLFGFPMGSKNCAELLRTGQLEQKEADILFVITNNMSPVFISGFVLTQQLGLSGYTLISCLILYLPPLLYGRLALAGKRSGKLLPVKRPASRSQMNFKIIDAGIMNGFETLTRLGGYIMLFSMLSSLMQKLPLPASGTLLLTGLTEVTNGICLLPGTIENPAVSYVLAIAFTAFGGLSGIAQTSAMIQDTNLPLGSYCRLKIQLMLCSGALAWLVTRCRPFP
;
A
#
# COMPACT_ATOMS: atom_id res chain seq x y z
N MET A 1 -11.24 0.43 -15.19
CA MET A 1 -9.96 1.10 -15.46
C MET A 1 -8.83 0.63 -14.53
N CYS A 2 -8.94 0.74 -13.21
CA CYS A 2 -7.85 0.33 -12.29
C CYS A 2 -7.37 -1.12 -12.43
N ILE A 3 -8.26 -2.09 -12.63
CA ILE A 3 -7.87 -3.50 -12.81
C ILE A 3 -7.03 -3.67 -14.09
N ARG A 4 -7.45 -3.06 -15.20
CA ARG A 4 -6.79 -3.17 -16.50
C ARG A 4 -5.36 -2.61 -16.48
N ASP A 5 -5.15 -1.50 -15.77
CA ASP A 5 -3.85 -0.81 -15.75
C ASP A 5 -2.91 -1.37 -14.68
N SER A 6 -3.47 -1.95 -13.60
CA SER A 6 -2.67 -2.53 -12.50
C SER A 6 -2.26 -3.98 -12.76
N LEU A 7 -3.05 -4.78 -13.49
CA LEU A 7 -2.75 -6.18 -13.79
C LEU A 7 -1.41 -6.40 -14.48
N PRO A 8 -1.06 -5.64 -15.56
CA PRO A 8 0.19 -5.84 -16.28
C PRO A 8 1.44 -5.58 -15.43
N THR A 9 1.33 -4.76 -14.39
CA THR A 9 2.45 -4.43 -13.50
C THR A 9 2.50 -5.29 -12.24
N LEU A 10 1.34 -5.56 -11.63
CA LEU A 10 1.27 -6.32 -10.37
C LEU A 10 1.54 -7.82 -10.56
N LEU A 11 1.08 -8.44 -11.67
CA LEU A 11 1.27 -9.86 -11.89
C LEU A 11 2.74 -10.25 -12.04
N PRO A 12 3.51 -9.67 -12.99
CA PRO A 12 4.93 -9.99 -13.13
C PRO A 12 5.70 -9.72 -11.84
N PHE A 13 5.42 -8.59 -11.18
CA PHE A 13 6.09 -8.27 -9.92
C PHE A 13 5.73 -9.26 -8.80
N SER A 14 4.47 -9.66 -8.69
CA SER A 14 4.03 -10.66 -7.70
C SER A 14 4.73 -12.00 -7.93
N ILE A 15 4.83 -12.47 -9.18
CA ILE A 15 5.53 -13.70 -9.55
C ILE A 15 7.02 -13.59 -9.20
N ILE A 16 7.69 -12.53 -9.65
CA ILE A 16 9.12 -12.30 -9.39
C ILE A 16 9.39 -12.22 -7.89
N SER A 17 8.57 -11.48 -7.14
CA SER A 17 8.69 -11.36 -5.69
C SER A 17 8.60 -12.71 -4.99
N ASN A 18 7.61 -13.53 -5.36
CA ASN A 18 7.46 -14.88 -4.81
C ASN A 18 8.67 -15.77 -5.12
N LEU A 19 9.16 -15.72 -6.35
CA LEU A 19 10.35 -16.50 -6.76
C LEU A 19 11.60 -16.06 -5.99
N LEU A 20 11.80 -14.76 -5.80
CA LEU A 20 12.92 -14.21 -5.03
C LEU A 20 12.85 -14.64 -3.55
N ILE A 21 11.66 -14.60 -2.95
CA ILE A 21 11.45 -15.01 -1.55
C ILE A 21 11.68 -16.52 -1.41
N ALA A 22 11.05 -17.33 -2.26
CA ALA A 22 11.14 -18.78 -2.21
C ALA A 22 12.56 -19.31 -2.47
N SER A 23 13.32 -18.66 -3.34
CA SER A 23 14.70 -19.02 -3.66
C SER A 23 15.74 -18.43 -2.71
N GLY A 24 15.34 -17.46 -1.84
CA GLY A 24 16.26 -16.73 -0.96
C GLY A 24 17.13 -15.68 -1.68
N TYR A 25 16.78 -15.31 -2.93
CA TYR A 25 17.53 -14.31 -3.70
C TYR A 25 17.15 -12.86 -3.38
N VAL A 26 16.18 -12.60 -2.50
CA VAL A 26 15.78 -11.25 -2.07
C VAL A 26 16.99 -10.42 -1.65
N GLN A 27 17.91 -11.00 -0.87
CA GLN A 27 19.09 -10.31 -0.35
C GLN A 27 20.04 -9.84 -1.47
N TYR A 28 20.14 -10.56 -2.57
CA TYR A 28 20.98 -10.15 -3.71
C TYR A 28 20.39 -8.96 -4.45
N LEU A 29 19.06 -8.95 -4.62
CA LEU A 29 18.36 -7.84 -5.27
C LEU A 29 18.47 -6.56 -4.46
N ILE A 30 18.28 -6.65 -3.14
CA ILE A 30 18.27 -5.47 -2.27
C ILE A 30 19.68 -5.00 -1.88
N ARG A 31 20.69 -5.84 -2.02
CA ARG A 31 22.09 -5.58 -1.57
C ARG A 31 22.64 -4.22 -1.98
N PRO A 32 22.47 -3.71 -3.20
CA PRO A 32 22.98 -2.39 -3.58
C PRO A 32 22.27 -1.25 -2.86
N LEU A 33 20.98 -1.42 -2.49
CA LEU A 33 20.17 -0.40 -1.84
C LEU A 33 20.09 -0.58 -0.32
N ALA A 34 20.34 -1.80 0.18
CA ALA A 34 20.26 -2.14 1.59
C ALA A 34 21.10 -1.24 2.50
N PRO A 35 22.37 -0.90 2.19
CA PRO A 35 23.17 -0.04 3.07
C PRO A 35 22.55 1.33 3.29
N ILE A 36 21.92 1.88 2.26
CA ILE A 36 21.25 3.20 2.32
C ILE A 36 19.95 3.07 3.13
N LEU A 37 19.12 2.08 2.77
CA LEU A 37 17.83 1.87 3.43
C LEU A 37 17.99 1.49 4.90
N CYS A 38 18.89 0.56 5.24
CA CYS A 38 19.15 0.14 6.62
C CYS A 38 19.82 1.22 7.46
N ARG A 39 20.50 2.20 6.84
CA ARG A 39 21.03 3.37 7.53
C ARG A 39 19.96 4.39 7.89
N ILE A 40 19.01 4.60 6.97
CA ILE A 40 17.88 5.51 7.17
C ILE A 40 16.83 4.86 8.09
N TYR A 41 16.55 3.59 7.86
CA TYR A 41 15.61 2.78 8.60
C TYR A 41 16.31 1.63 9.31
N PRO A 42 16.11 1.45 10.63
CA PRO A 42 16.72 0.36 11.38
C PRO A 42 16.00 -0.97 11.11
N VAL A 43 16.10 -1.47 9.89
CA VAL A 43 15.47 -2.71 9.39
C VAL A 43 16.52 -3.69 8.91
N SER A 44 16.15 -4.97 8.81
CA SER A 44 16.95 -6.01 8.18
C SER A 44 17.00 -5.83 6.65
N GLU A 45 17.89 -6.56 5.95
CA GLU A 45 17.91 -6.55 4.47
C GLU A 45 16.56 -6.99 3.88
N ASN A 46 15.91 -7.98 4.47
CA ASN A 46 14.59 -8.44 4.06
C ASN A 46 13.50 -7.40 4.38
N GLY A 47 13.62 -6.69 5.52
CA GLY A 47 12.76 -5.56 5.84
C GLY A 47 12.93 -4.39 4.86
N ALA A 48 14.15 -4.13 4.39
CA ALA A 48 14.41 -3.14 3.35
C ALA A 48 13.74 -3.53 2.01
N PHE A 49 13.65 -4.82 1.68
CA PHE A 49 12.88 -5.29 0.53
C PHE A 49 11.38 -5.04 0.68
N VAL A 50 10.81 -5.28 1.87
CA VAL A 50 9.39 -4.97 2.15
C VAL A 50 9.13 -3.48 2.01
N LEU A 51 10.01 -2.62 2.54
CA LEU A 51 9.92 -1.17 2.38
C LEU A 51 9.91 -0.77 0.91
N LEU A 52 10.93 -1.19 0.16
CA LEU A 52 11.09 -0.82 -1.24
C LEU A 52 9.90 -1.29 -2.08
N SER A 53 9.52 -2.57 -1.94
CA SER A 53 8.41 -3.14 -2.69
C SER A 53 7.07 -2.50 -2.35
N GLY A 54 6.82 -2.21 -1.07
CA GLY A 54 5.59 -1.57 -0.62
C GLY A 54 5.43 -0.14 -1.11
N PHE A 55 6.51 0.64 -1.17
CA PHE A 55 6.45 2.03 -1.67
C PHE A 55 6.48 2.14 -3.20
N LEU A 56 7.15 1.24 -3.91
CA LEU A 56 7.20 1.26 -5.37
C LEU A 56 5.92 0.69 -6.01
N PHE A 57 5.52 -0.51 -5.58
CA PHE A 57 4.38 -1.22 -6.16
C PHE A 57 3.08 -0.97 -5.39
N GLY A 58 3.23 -0.46 -4.18
CA GLY A 58 2.11 -0.07 -3.34
C GLY A 58 1.32 -1.25 -2.81
N PHE A 59 0.11 -0.94 -2.44
CA PHE A 59 -0.91 -1.85 -1.99
C PHE A 59 -1.31 -2.85 -3.11
N PRO A 60 -1.42 -4.16 -2.82
CA PRO A 60 -1.21 -4.82 -1.54
C PRO A 60 0.19 -5.48 -1.40
N MET A 61 1.16 -5.12 -2.25
CA MET A 61 2.44 -5.84 -2.33
C MET A 61 3.27 -5.71 -1.05
N GLY A 62 3.17 -4.57 -0.35
CA GLY A 62 3.82 -4.39 0.94
C GLY A 62 3.37 -5.44 1.97
N SER A 63 2.06 -5.59 2.15
CA SER A 63 1.48 -6.57 3.08
C SER A 63 1.76 -8.01 2.66
N LYS A 64 1.66 -8.32 1.36
CA LYS A 64 1.93 -9.66 0.82
C LYS A 64 3.37 -10.09 1.08
N ASN A 65 4.34 -9.26 0.71
CA ASN A 65 5.76 -9.57 0.88
C ASN A 65 6.15 -9.66 2.35
N CYS A 66 5.57 -8.80 3.20
CA CYS A 66 5.75 -8.86 4.65
C CYS A 66 5.24 -10.18 5.23
N ALA A 67 4.04 -10.59 4.86
CA ALA A 67 3.45 -11.85 5.30
C ALA A 67 4.24 -13.07 4.82
N GLU A 68 4.69 -13.07 3.56
CA GLU A 68 5.44 -14.19 2.99
C GLU A 68 6.82 -14.35 3.64
N LEU A 69 7.56 -13.26 3.86
CA LEU A 69 8.84 -13.28 4.56
C LEU A 69 8.68 -13.69 6.03
N LEU A 70 7.57 -13.33 6.65
CA LEU A 70 7.25 -13.77 8.01
C LEU A 70 6.94 -15.28 8.05
N ARG A 71 6.10 -15.80 7.13
CA ARG A 71 5.78 -17.24 7.01
C ARG A 71 7.01 -18.10 6.79
N THR A 72 7.94 -17.62 5.97
CA THR A 72 9.19 -18.34 5.66
C THR A 72 10.27 -18.15 6.73
N GLY A 73 9.98 -17.45 7.82
CA GLY A 73 10.93 -17.18 8.92
C GLY A 73 12.09 -16.27 8.53
N GLN A 74 11.96 -15.54 7.42
CA GLN A 74 12.98 -14.63 6.90
C GLN A 74 12.82 -13.19 7.44
N LEU A 75 11.75 -12.90 8.18
CA LEU A 75 11.49 -11.63 8.83
C LEU A 75 11.07 -11.87 10.29
N GLU A 76 11.55 -11.05 11.21
CA GLU A 76 11.18 -11.13 12.62
C GLU A 76 9.79 -10.52 12.84
N GLN A 77 8.95 -11.13 13.71
CA GLN A 77 7.59 -10.67 14.00
C GLN A 77 7.53 -9.18 14.40
N LYS A 78 8.44 -8.74 15.29
CA LYS A 78 8.47 -7.34 15.76
C LYS A 78 8.75 -6.33 14.64
N GLU A 79 9.59 -6.69 13.70
CA GLU A 79 9.92 -5.90 12.52
C GLU A 79 8.76 -5.94 11.53
N ALA A 80 8.21 -7.15 11.29
CA ALA A 80 7.07 -7.37 10.41
C ALA A 80 5.83 -6.56 10.85
N ASP A 81 5.52 -6.50 12.15
CA ASP A 81 4.40 -5.75 12.71
C ASP A 81 4.43 -4.26 12.31
N ILE A 82 5.62 -3.67 12.31
CA ILE A 82 5.77 -2.25 11.95
C ILE A 82 5.76 -2.08 10.44
N LEU A 83 6.56 -2.89 9.73
CA LEU A 83 6.66 -2.82 8.27
C LEU A 83 5.31 -3.03 7.60
N PHE A 84 4.55 -4.02 8.03
CA PHE A 84 3.19 -4.28 7.55
C PHE A 84 2.31 -3.03 7.61
N VAL A 85 2.36 -2.32 8.74
CA VAL A 85 1.49 -1.17 8.99
C VAL A 85 1.86 0.03 8.10
N ILE A 86 3.15 0.25 7.80
CA ILE A 86 3.64 1.45 7.10
C ILE A 86 3.82 1.27 5.59
N THR A 87 3.98 0.05 5.08
CA THR A 87 4.34 -0.20 3.67
C THR A 87 3.13 -0.43 2.75
N ASN A 88 1.93 -0.49 3.30
CA ASN A 88 0.72 -0.81 2.54
C ASN A 88 -0.02 0.46 2.10
N ASN A 89 0.61 1.25 1.21
CA ASN A 89 0.09 2.52 0.68
C ASN A 89 -0.19 2.41 -0.82
N MET A 90 -0.92 3.37 -1.39
CA MET A 90 -1.14 3.43 -2.84
C MET A 90 0.19 3.68 -3.57
N SER A 91 0.34 3.11 -4.77
CA SER A 91 1.57 3.27 -5.56
C SER A 91 1.73 4.69 -6.12
N PRO A 92 2.97 5.14 -6.41
CA PRO A 92 3.21 6.44 -7.06
C PRO A 92 2.48 6.56 -8.39
N VAL A 93 2.38 5.46 -9.15
CA VAL A 93 1.68 5.42 -10.45
C VAL A 93 0.18 5.66 -10.28
N PHE A 94 -0.43 5.06 -9.26
CA PHE A 94 -1.84 5.31 -8.93
C PHE A 94 -2.08 6.78 -8.54
N ILE A 95 -1.22 7.33 -7.69
CA ILE A 95 -1.33 8.72 -7.23
C ILE A 95 -1.18 9.69 -8.39
N SER A 96 -0.10 9.57 -9.18
CA SER A 96 0.20 10.50 -10.27
C SER A 96 -0.73 10.34 -11.46
N GLY A 97 -0.94 9.11 -11.91
CA GLY A 97 -1.72 8.81 -13.13
C GLY A 97 -3.20 8.93 -12.89
N PHE A 98 -3.73 8.10 -11.99
CA PHE A 98 -5.18 8.04 -11.77
C PHE A 98 -5.71 9.24 -10.98
N VAL A 99 -5.20 9.45 -9.75
CA VAL A 99 -5.78 10.48 -8.86
C VAL A 99 -5.56 11.89 -9.41
N LEU A 100 -4.30 12.23 -9.66
CA LEU A 100 -3.94 13.62 -9.97
C LEU A 100 -4.15 13.97 -11.44
N THR A 101 -3.73 13.11 -12.38
CA THR A 101 -3.81 13.44 -13.81
C THR A 101 -5.20 13.17 -14.38
N GLN A 102 -5.73 11.94 -14.18
CA GLN A 102 -6.99 11.56 -14.84
C GLN A 102 -8.22 12.15 -14.15
N GLN A 103 -8.26 12.17 -12.82
CA GLN A 103 -9.47 12.59 -12.09
C GLN A 103 -9.47 14.07 -11.73
N LEU A 104 -8.34 14.64 -11.34
CA LEU A 104 -8.28 16.02 -10.85
C LEU A 104 -7.66 17.01 -11.85
N GLY A 105 -6.95 16.56 -12.88
CA GLY A 105 -6.23 17.45 -13.79
C GLY A 105 -5.03 18.18 -13.16
N LEU A 106 -4.50 17.69 -12.03
CA LEU A 106 -3.50 18.33 -11.18
C LEU A 106 -2.11 17.67 -11.28
N SER A 107 -1.63 17.35 -12.48
CA SER A 107 -0.34 16.67 -12.68
C SER A 107 0.86 17.39 -12.04
N GLY A 108 0.83 18.73 -11.98
CA GLY A 108 1.88 19.54 -11.33
C GLY A 108 1.98 19.37 -9.80
N TYR A 109 1.00 18.72 -9.16
CA TYR A 109 0.98 18.47 -7.72
C TYR A 109 1.50 17.08 -7.34
N THR A 110 2.01 16.29 -8.28
CA THR A 110 2.44 14.89 -8.06
C THR A 110 3.48 14.77 -6.95
N LEU A 111 4.55 15.54 -7.00
CA LEU A 111 5.63 15.44 -6.01
C LEU A 111 5.14 15.76 -4.59
N ILE A 112 4.39 16.86 -4.43
CA ILE A 112 3.90 17.27 -3.12
C ILE A 112 2.86 16.28 -2.57
N SER A 113 2.00 15.72 -3.42
CA SER A 113 1.02 14.70 -3.04
C SER A 113 1.70 13.40 -2.59
N CYS A 114 2.74 12.96 -3.30
CA CYS A 114 3.55 11.82 -2.87
C CYS A 114 4.22 12.08 -1.52
N LEU A 115 4.76 13.29 -1.29
CA LEU A 115 5.34 13.66 0.01
C LEU A 115 4.28 13.63 1.12
N ILE A 116 3.09 14.20 0.90
CA ILE A 116 1.98 14.18 1.86
C ILE A 116 1.55 12.75 2.21
N LEU A 117 1.52 11.84 1.23
CA LEU A 117 1.04 10.47 1.44
C LEU A 117 2.11 9.54 2.03
N TYR A 118 3.40 9.75 1.71
CA TYR A 118 4.46 8.83 2.11
C TYR A 118 5.25 9.29 3.33
N LEU A 119 5.42 10.59 3.54
CA LEU A 119 6.21 11.09 4.67
C LEU A 119 5.60 10.72 6.04
N PRO A 120 4.28 10.85 6.30
CA PRO A 120 3.71 10.48 7.59
C PRO A 120 3.91 9.00 7.97
N PRO A 121 3.58 7.99 7.11
CA PRO A 121 3.84 6.59 7.47
C PRO A 121 5.32 6.29 7.61
N LEU A 122 6.20 6.94 6.82
CA LEU A 122 7.64 6.80 6.96
C LEU A 122 8.14 7.34 8.30
N LEU A 123 7.72 8.53 8.71
CA LEU A 123 8.08 9.09 10.02
C LEU A 123 7.58 8.23 11.17
N TYR A 124 6.33 7.78 11.11
CA TYR A 124 5.76 6.86 12.10
C TYR A 124 6.61 5.58 12.21
N GLY A 125 6.93 4.94 11.07
CA GLY A 125 7.74 3.73 11.05
C GLY A 125 9.14 3.94 11.61
N ARG A 126 9.78 5.07 11.29
CA ARG A 126 11.10 5.43 11.81
C ARG A 126 11.11 5.54 13.34
N LEU A 127 10.08 6.20 13.90
CA LEU A 127 9.94 6.37 15.34
C LEU A 127 9.62 5.04 16.03
N ALA A 128 8.68 4.27 15.46
CA ALA A 128 8.26 2.97 16.00
C ALA A 128 9.41 1.94 16.01
N LEU A 129 10.23 1.91 14.96
CA LEU A 129 11.39 1.03 14.87
C LEU A 129 12.53 1.49 15.79
N ALA A 130 12.75 2.80 15.94
CA ALA A 130 13.76 3.33 16.85
C ALA A 130 13.45 2.98 18.31
N GLY A 131 12.18 3.05 18.72
CA GLY A 131 11.73 2.70 20.07
C GLY A 131 11.88 1.21 20.43
N LYS A 132 11.87 0.31 19.41
CA LYS A 132 12.00 -1.14 19.60
C LYS A 132 13.46 -1.65 19.53
N ARG A 133 14.42 -0.81 19.22
CA ARG A 133 15.85 -1.16 18.99
C ARG A 133 16.61 -1.56 20.26
N SER A 134 15.99 -1.67 21.42
CA SER A 134 16.62 -2.11 22.68
C SER A 134 17.01 -3.61 22.74
N GLY A 135 16.71 -4.38 21.69
CA GLY A 135 17.20 -5.74 21.51
C GLY A 135 18.05 -5.81 20.24
N LYS A 136 19.24 -6.45 20.31
CA LYS A 136 20.02 -6.82 19.12
C LYS A 136 19.06 -7.46 18.12
N LEU A 137 18.98 -6.89 16.90
CA LEU A 137 18.36 -7.60 15.77
C LEU A 137 19.04 -8.96 15.71
N LEU A 138 18.30 -10.01 16.07
CA LEU A 138 18.83 -11.36 15.95
C LEU A 138 19.19 -11.55 14.49
N PRO A 139 20.33 -12.18 14.17
CA PRO A 139 20.67 -12.49 12.79
C PRO A 139 19.51 -13.33 12.25
N VAL A 140 18.77 -12.74 11.33
CA VAL A 140 17.69 -13.46 10.63
C VAL A 140 18.30 -14.76 10.11
N LYS A 141 17.68 -15.89 10.43
CA LYS A 141 18.10 -17.19 9.92
C LYS A 141 18.20 -17.05 8.41
N ARG A 142 19.44 -17.07 7.89
CA ARG A 142 19.62 -17.23 6.45
C ARG A 142 18.87 -18.49 6.06
N PRO A 143 18.11 -18.48 4.96
CA PRO A 143 17.47 -19.70 4.50
C PRO A 143 18.52 -20.82 4.52
N ALA A 144 18.20 -21.92 5.21
CA ALA A 144 19.14 -22.97 5.55
C ALA A 144 19.75 -23.69 4.32
N SER A 145 19.18 -23.52 3.16
CA SER A 145 19.74 -23.89 1.86
C SER A 145 19.21 -22.97 0.78
N ARG A 146 20.06 -22.55 -0.14
CA ARG A 146 19.62 -22.02 -1.44
C ARG A 146 18.81 -23.13 -2.09
N SER A 147 17.50 -22.98 -2.12
CA SER A 147 16.69 -23.88 -2.92
C SER A 147 17.11 -23.69 -4.37
N GLN A 148 17.66 -24.72 -5.00
CA GLN A 148 17.92 -24.64 -6.44
C GLN A 148 16.60 -24.35 -7.13
N MET A 149 16.61 -23.32 -7.98
CA MET A 149 15.43 -22.93 -8.76
C MET A 149 15.04 -24.15 -9.62
N ASN A 150 13.89 -24.73 -9.33
CA ASN A 150 13.36 -25.85 -10.09
C ASN A 150 11.97 -25.48 -10.62
N PHE A 151 11.47 -26.25 -11.59
CA PHE A 151 10.17 -26.00 -12.21
C PHE A 151 9.02 -25.92 -11.20
N LYS A 152 9.09 -26.69 -10.10
CA LYS A 152 8.06 -26.67 -9.05
C LYS A 152 7.98 -25.31 -8.33
N ILE A 153 9.14 -24.69 -8.07
CA ILE A 153 9.19 -23.34 -7.45
C ILE A 153 8.66 -22.29 -8.42
N ILE A 154 9.00 -22.42 -9.72
CA ILE A 154 8.53 -21.50 -10.76
C ILE A 154 7.01 -21.60 -10.89
N ASP A 155 6.48 -22.80 -11.02
CA ASP A 155 5.03 -23.04 -11.13
C ASP A 155 4.28 -22.52 -9.90
N ALA A 156 4.75 -22.84 -8.70
CA ALA A 156 4.17 -22.32 -7.46
C ALA A 156 4.21 -20.80 -7.39
N GLY A 157 5.29 -20.15 -7.85
CA GLY A 157 5.40 -18.70 -7.91
C GLY A 157 4.40 -18.05 -8.87
N ILE A 158 4.20 -18.67 -10.04
CA ILE A 158 3.22 -18.22 -11.03
C ILE A 158 1.81 -18.37 -10.46
N MET A 159 1.45 -19.54 -9.94
CA MET A 159 0.13 -19.80 -9.37
C MET A 159 -0.20 -18.86 -8.22
N ASN A 160 0.75 -18.63 -7.31
CA ASN A 160 0.57 -17.66 -6.21
C ASN A 160 0.37 -16.22 -6.74
N GLY A 161 1.03 -15.85 -7.84
CA GLY A 161 0.81 -14.57 -8.51
C GLY A 161 -0.63 -14.42 -9.02
N PHE A 162 -1.12 -15.42 -9.75
CA PHE A 162 -2.51 -15.46 -10.25
C PHE A 162 -3.55 -15.48 -9.12
N GLU A 163 -3.33 -16.30 -8.09
CA GLU A 163 -4.22 -16.36 -6.93
C GLU A 163 -4.33 -14.99 -6.25
N THR A 164 -3.21 -14.30 -6.06
CA THR A 164 -3.17 -12.94 -5.50
C THR A 164 -4.03 -11.99 -6.30
N LEU A 165 -3.88 -11.97 -7.63
CA LEU A 165 -4.64 -11.08 -8.50
C LEU A 165 -6.12 -11.43 -8.56
N THR A 166 -6.45 -12.70 -8.57
CA THR A 166 -7.85 -13.15 -8.56
C THR A 166 -8.55 -12.71 -7.26
N ARG A 167 -7.89 -12.87 -6.12
CA ARG A 167 -8.40 -12.39 -4.83
C ARG A 167 -8.58 -10.87 -4.82
N LEU A 168 -7.59 -10.12 -5.30
CA LEU A 168 -7.67 -8.66 -5.43
C LEU A 168 -8.85 -8.22 -6.30
N GLY A 169 -8.95 -8.79 -7.51
CA GLY A 169 -10.04 -8.49 -8.44
C GLY A 169 -11.41 -8.80 -7.84
N GLY A 170 -11.55 -9.91 -7.13
CA GLY A 170 -12.77 -10.29 -6.42
C GLY A 170 -13.18 -9.25 -5.36
N TYR A 171 -12.25 -8.81 -4.52
CA TYR A 171 -12.53 -7.77 -3.53
C TYR A 171 -12.89 -6.42 -4.18
N ILE A 172 -12.15 -5.99 -5.19
CA ILE A 172 -12.47 -4.74 -5.91
C ILE A 172 -13.87 -4.81 -6.50
N MET A 173 -14.23 -5.91 -7.18
CA MET A 173 -15.57 -6.08 -7.74
C MET A 173 -16.65 -6.05 -6.67
N LEU A 174 -16.47 -6.80 -5.56
CA LEU A 174 -17.44 -6.85 -4.47
C LEU A 174 -17.68 -5.46 -3.87
N PHE A 175 -16.61 -4.74 -3.54
CA PHE A 175 -16.73 -3.41 -2.95
C PHE A 175 -17.19 -2.34 -3.94
N SER A 176 -16.90 -2.49 -5.23
CA SER A 176 -17.47 -1.63 -6.27
C SER A 176 -18.98 -1.83 -6.43
N MET A 177 -19.47 -3.07 -6.34
CA MET A 177 -20.92 -3.36 -6.32
C MET A 177 -21.57 -2.75 -5.07
N LEU A 178 -20.97 -2.92 -3.91
CA LEU A 178 -21.45 -2.32 -2.65
C LEU A 178 -21.49 -0.79 -2.75
N SER A 179 -20.44 -0.19 -3.27
CA SER A 179 -20.34 1.25 -3.53
C SER A 179 -21.45 1.74 -4.48
N SER A 180 -21.74 0.97 -5.53
CA SER A 180 -22.84 1.28 -6.47
C SER A 180 -24.23 1.19 -5.83
N LEU A 181 -24.42 0.29 -4.88
CA LEU A 181 -25.66 0.22 -4.08
C LEU A 181 -25.79 1.42 -3.15
N MET A 182 -24.70 1.86 -2.51
CA MET A 182 -24.70 3.05 -1.65
C MET A 182 -25.07 4.33 -2.41
N GLN A 183 -24.71 4.45 -3.68
CA GLN A 183 -25.07 5.59 -4.53
C GLN A 183 -26.60 5.66 -4.82
N LYS A 184 -27.34 4.57 -4.60
CA LYS A 184 -28.79 4.54 -4.76
C LYS A 184 -29.56 4.92 -3.47
N LEU A 185 -28.85 5.08 -2.35
CA LEU A 185 -29.48 5.50 -1.11
C LEU A 185 -29.95 6.97 -1.20
N PRO A 186 -31.07 7.32 -0.58
CA PRO A 186 -31.59 8.69 -0.57
C PRO A 186 -30.77 9.60 0.37
N LEU A 187 -29.49 9.78 0.04
CA LEU A 187 -28.55 10.60 0.80
C LEU A 187 -28.19 11.87 0.01
N PRO A 188 -27.81 12.96 0.70
CA PRO A 188 -27.26 14.12 0.02
C PRO A 188 -25.97 13.73 -0.73
N ALA A 189 -25.64 14.43 -1.82
CA ALA A 189 -24.51 14.11 -2.69
C ALA A 189 -23.18 14.01 -1.93
N SER A 190 -22.96 14.89 -0.94
CA SER A 190 -21.78 14.85 -0.05
C SER A 190 -21.72 13.58 0.81
N GLY A 191 -22.86 13.13 1.34
CA GLY A 191 -22.98 11.91 2.13
C GLY A 191 -22.69 10.67 1.28
N THR A 192 -23.27 10.61 0.08
CA THR A 192 -23.00 9.56 -0.91
C THR A 192 -21.54 9.51 -1.29
N LEU A 193 -20.90 10.64 -1.57
CA LEU A 193 -19.48 10.75 -1.88
C LEU A 193 -18.61 10.18 -0.75
N LEU A 194 -18.86 10.60 0.51
CA LEU A 194 -18.09 10.14 1.67
C LEU A 194 -18.24 8.64 1.87
N LEU A 195 -19.45 8.10 1.85
CA LEU A 195 -19.69 6.67 1.99
C LEU A 195 -19.02 5.87 0.88
N THR A 196 -19.15 6.32 -0.37
CA THR A 196 -18.52 5.67 -1.53
C THR A 196 -17.01 5.68 -1.40
N GLY A 197 -16.38 6.82 -1.08
CA GLY A 197 -14.94 6.96 -0.96
C GLY A 197 -14.35 6.18 0.22
N LEU A 198 -15.07 6.08 1.33
CA LEU A 198 -14.67 5.24 2.46
C LEU A 198 -14.84 3.75 2.17
N THR A 199 -15.79 3.37 1.33
CA THR A 199 -16.03 1.98 0.96
C THR A 199 -15.03 1.51 -0.08
N GLU A 200 -14.90 2.28 -1.19
CA GLU A 200 -13.99 1.96 -2.30
C GLU A 200 -13.38 3.27 -2.84
N VAL A 201 -12.06 3.36 -2.71
CA VAL A 201 -11.32 4.60 -2.97
C VAL A 201 -11.43 5.07 -4.41
N THR A 202 -11.40 4.18 -5.40
CA THR A 202 -11.44 4.57 -6.81
C THR A 202 -12.79 5.15 -7.21
N ASN A 203 -13.88 4.53 -6.77
CA ASN A 203 -15.23 5.02 -7.00
C ASN A 203 -15.47 6.38 -6.30
N GLY A 204 -14.97 6.53 -5.06
CA GLY A 204 -15.05 7.80 -4.36
C GLY A 204 -14.32 8.92 -5.09
N ILE A 205 -13.11 8.65 -5.58
CA ILE A 205 -12.32 9.64 -6.33
C ILE A 205 -12.99 9.98 -7.68
N CYS A 206 -13.58 8.99 -8.37
CA CYS A 206 -14.32 9.23 -9.61
C CYS A 206 -15.55 10.14 -9.43
N LEU A 207 -16.17 10.14 -8.25
CA LEU A 207 -17.33 10.99 -7.96
C LEU A 207 -16.96 12.44 -7.65
N LEU A 208 -15.72 12.74 -7.29
CA LEU A 208 -15.28 14.08 -6.86
C LEU A 208 -15.59 15.17 -7.91
N PRO A 209 -15.18 15.01 -9.21
CA PRO A 209 -15.39 16.07 -10.19
C PRO A 209 -16.87 16.44 -10.44
N GLY A 210 -17.78 15.47 -10.24
CA GLY A 210 -19.23 15.68 -10.42
C GLY A 210 -19.97 16.12 -9.16
N THR A 211 -19.31 16.10 -7.99
CA THR A 211 -19.98 16.37 -6.70
C THR A 211 -19.45 17.62 -6.01
N ILE A 212 -18.16 17.93 -6.18
CA ILE A 212 -17.46 19.03 -5.51
C ILE A 212 -16.97 20.02 -6.56
N GLU A 213 -17.54 21.23 -6.57
CA GLU A 213 -17.17 22.29 -7.50
C GLU A 213 -15.78 22.90 -7.18
N ASN A 214 -15.41 22.96 -5.89
CA ASN A 214 -14.16 23.57 -5.46
C ASN A 214 -12.98 22.60 -5.64
N PRO A 215 -12.01 22.89 -6.56
CA PRO A 215 -10.88 22.00 -6.84
C PRO A 215 -9.99 21.75 -5.62
N ALA A 216 -9.85 22.74 -4.73
CA ALA A 216 -9.06 22.57 -3.50
C ALA A 216 -9.69 21.55 -2.55
N VAL A 217 -11.02 21.57 -2.39
CA VAL A 217 -11.75 20.60 -1.57
C VAL A 217 -11.69 19.21 -2.20
N SER A 218 -11.85 19.12 -3.53
CA SER A 218 -11.71 17.87 -4.28
C SER A 218 -10.32 17.26 -4.08
N TYR A 219 -9.27 18.07 -4.15
CA TYR A 219 -7.89 17.62 -3.89
C TYR A 219 -7.72 17.08 -2.46
N VAL A 220 -8.18 17.82 -1.45
CA VAL A 220 -8.08 17.40 -0.03
C VAL A 220 -8.78 16.06 0.20
N LEU A 221 -9.99 15.90 -0.32
CA LEU A 221 -10.76 14.66 -0.20
C LEU A 221 -10.10 13.50 -0.95
N ALA A 222 -9.58 13.74 -2.16
CA ALA A 222 -8.86 12.73 -2.94
C ALA A 222 -7.63 12.22 -2.19
N ILE A 223 -6.82 13.12 -1.61
CA ILE A 223 -5.65 12.76 -0.81
C ILE A 223 -6.07 11.99 0.46
N ALA A 224 -7.11 12.42 1.15
CA ALA A 224 -7.62 11.73 2.33
C ALA A 224 -8.12 10.31 2.01
N PHE A 225 -8.93 10.14 0.95
CA PHE A 225 -9.39 8.82 0.49
C PHE A 225 -8.22 7.93 0.06
N THR A 226 -7.24 8.49 -0.65
CA THR A 226 -6.02 7.79 -1.08
C THR A 226 -5.18 7.31 0.11
N ALA A 227 -5.03 8.14 1.16
CA ALA A 227 -4.33 7.78 2.38
C ALA A 227 -5.03 6.65 3.15
N PHE A 228 -6.37 6.67 3.21
CA PHE A 228 -7.17 5.64 3.86
C PHE A 228 -7.16 4.32 3.08
N GLY A 229 -7.37 4.39 1.77
CA GLY A 229 -7.42 3.23 0.87
C GLY A 229 -8.75 2.48 0.82
N GLY A 230 -9.77 2.96 1.55
CA GLY A 230 -11.11 2.37 1.60
C GLY A 230 -11.22 1.08 2.41
N LEU A 231 -12.45 0.69 2.74
CA LEU A 231 -12.73 -0.61 3.36
C LEU A 231 -12.34 -1.78 2.45
N SER A 232 -12.47 -1.60 1.13
CA SER A 232 -11.96 -2.54 0.13
C SER A 232 -10.47 -2.82 0.35
N GLY A 233 -9.66 -1.79 0.56
CA GLY A 233 -8.24 -1.91 0.85
C GLY A 233 -7.94 -2.67 2.14
N ILE A 234 -8.71 -2.44 3.19
CA ILE A 234 -8.58 -3.18 4.46
C ILE A 234 -8.92 -4.67 4.26
N ALA A 235 -10.00 -4.98 3.54
CA ALA A 235 -10.41 -6.35 3.26
C ALA A 235 -9.37 -7.11 2.43
N GLN A 236 -8.85 -6.48 1.37
CA GLN A 236 -7.79 -7.03 0.54
C GLN A 236 -6.50 -7.26 1.35
N THR A 237 -6.13 -6.32 2.23
CA THR A 237 -4.98 -6.46 3.14
C THR A 237 -5.17 -7.65 4.09
N SER A 238 -6.36 -7.77 4.67
CA SER A 238 -6.71 -8.90 5.54
C SER A 238 -6.55 -10.24 4.82
N ALA A 239 -6.95 -10.32 3.55
CA ALA A 239 -6.78 -11.54 2.75
C ALA A 239 -5.32 -11.90 2.49
N MET A 240 -4.41 -10.92 2.37
CA MET A 240 -2.98 -11.17 2.14
C MET A 240 -2.25 -11.67 3.40
N ILE A 241 -2.73 -11.33 4.58
CA ILE A 241 -2.10 -11.66 5.86
C ILE A 241 -2.76 -12.85 6.57
N GLN A 242 -3.69 -13.56 5.91
CA GLN A 242 -4.27 -14.79 6.46
C GLN A 242 -3.13 -15.73 6.91
N ASP A 243 -3.34 -16.46 7.98
CA ASP A 243 -2.37 -17.39 8.59
C ASP A 243 -1.09 -16.71 9.14
N THR A 244 -1.15 -15.40 9.40
CA THR A 244 -0.09 -14.66 10.09
C THR A 244 -0.65 -13.90 11.30
N ASN A 245 0.22 -13.62 12.28
CA ASN A 245 -0.14 -12.80 13.44
C ASN A 245 0.09 -11.30 13.22
N LEU A 246 -0.01 -10.81 11.98
CA LEU A 246 0.18 -9.40 11.68
C LEU A 246 -1.00 -8.54 12.22
N PRO A 247 -0.72 -7.35 12.79
CA PRO A 247 -1.70 -6.61 13.58
C PRO A 247 -2.65 -5.76 12.72
N LEU A 248 -3.69 -6.39 12.13
CA LEU A 248 -4.67 -5.71 11.29
C LEU A 248 -5.33 -4.51 11.99
N GLY A 249 -5.63 -4.62 13.30
CA GLY A 249 -6.21 -3.52 14.07
C GLY A 249 -5.30 -2.30 14.17
N SER A 250 -3.98 -2.50 14.27
CA SER A 250 -3.00 -1.40 14.26
C SER A 250 -2.90 -0.75 12.87
N TYR A 251 -2.99 -1.56 11.82
CA TYR A 251 -3.07 -1.09 10.44
C TYR A 251 -4.30 -0.20 10.22
N CYS A 252 -5.50 -0.64 10.61
CA CYS A 252 -6.72 0.14 10.48
C CYS A 252 -6.64 1.48 11.23
N ARG A 253 -6.12 1.48 12.47
CA ARG A 253 -5.93 2.71 13.26
C ARG A 253 -4.98 3.68 12.56
N LEU A 254 -3.84 3.18 12.06
CA LEU A 254 -2.89 4.05 11.33
C LEU A 254 -3.53 4.60 10.05
N LYS A 255 -4.30 3.82 9.31
CA LYS A 255 -4.97 4.29 8.09
C LYS A 255 -5.93 5.44 8.35
N ILE A 256 -6.69 5.40 9.47
CA ILE A 256 -7.54 6.52 9.88
C ILE A 256 -6.69 7.75 10.25
N GLN A 257 -5.61 7.57 10.99
CA GLN A 257 -4.69 8.67 11.34
C GLN A 257 -4.05 9.28 10.11
N LEU A 258 -3.62 8.45 9.14
CA LEU A 258 -3.04 8.92 7.88
C LEU A 258 -4.06 9.67 7.02
N MET A 259 -5.32 9.22 6.98
CA MET A 259 -6.42 9.93 6.32
C MET A 259 -6.54 11.37 6.85
N LEU A 260 -6.61 11.52 8.17
CA LEU A 260 -6.75 12.83 8.81
C LEU A 260 -5.49 13.68 8.64
N CYS A 261 -4.32 13.12 8.86
CA CYS A 261 -3.04 13.82 8.74
C CYS A 261 -2.78 14.27 7.31
N SER A 262 -2.93 13.36 6.33
CA SER A 262 -2.70 13.69 4.92
C SER A 262 -3.75 14.66 4.39
N GLY A 263 -5.00 14.54 4.83
CA GLY A 263 -6.05 15.51 4.52
C GLY A 263 -5.73 16.91 5.06
N ALA A 264 -5.27 17.02 6.32
CA ALA A 264 -4.83 18.27 6.90
C ALA A 264 -3.62 18.89 6.18
N LEU A 265 -2.62 18.07 5.83
CA LEU A 265 -1.45 18.52 5.06
C LEU A 265 -1.87 18.99 3.65
N ALA A 266 -2.76 18.26 2.98
CA ALA A 266 -3.30 18.68 1.69
C ALA A 266 -4.04 20.01 1.78
N TRP A 267 -4.86 20.18 2.82
CA TRP A 267 -5.54 21.46 3.08
C TRP A 267 -4.56 22.62 3.28
N LEU A 268 -3.48 22.43 4.04
CA LEU A 268 -2.43 23.43 4.21
C LEU A 268 -1.78 23.80 2.86
N VAL A 269 -1.50 22.83 2.01
CA VAL A 269 -0.93 23.07 0.68
C VAL A 269 -1.85 23.93 -0.17
N THR A 270 -3.17 23.69 -0.14
CA THR A 270 -4.14 24.52 -0.90
C THR A 270 -4.23 25.96 -0.40
N ARG A 271 -3.80 26.23 0.85
CA ARG A 271 -3.75 27.60 1.42
C ARG A 271 -2.43 28.30 1.09
N CYS A 272 -1.33 27.56 0.95
CA CYS A 272 0.00 28.14 0.73
C CYS A 272 0.34 28.34 -0.75
N ARG A 273 -0.39 27.70 -1.67
CA ARG A 273 -0.19 27.83 -3.12
C ARG A 273 -1.50 28.25 -3.78
N PRO A 274 -1.44 29.13 -4.81
CA PRO A 274 -2.61 29.39 -5.63
C PRO A 274 -3.07 28.07 -6.25
N PHE A 275 -4.30 27.69 -5.94
CA PHE A 275 -4.90 26.46 -6.44
C PHE A 275 -5.69 26.78 -7.70
N PRO A 276 -5.53 26.02 -8.80
CA PRO A 276 -6.19 26.31 -10.07
C PRO A 276 -7.70 26.23 -9.98
#